data_10eb30578061ffd867ece2cf2d29977a
#
_entry.id   10eb30578061ffd867ece2cf2d29977a
#
_cell.length_a   1.000
_cell.length_b   1.000
_cell.length_c   1.000
_cell.angle_alpha   90.00
_cell.angle_beta   90.00
_cell.angle_gamma   90.00
#
_symmetry.space_group_name_H-M   'P 1'
#
loop_
_entity.id
_entity.type
_entity.pdbx_description
1 polymer ?
#
loop_
_entity_poly.entity_id
_entity_poly.type
_entity_poly.pdbx_seq_one_letter_code
_entity_poly.pdbx_strand_id
1 'polypeptide(L)'
;MKDPAKRLPDTNTILRYLLGDEPRLYEKAAKIFEKVRTGEEKVVILESVLVECVHVLTKFYKVPKKEASAKLRELLHYRGVVNDDRDELVEALNTFAEKSSLDIVDCILCAKAKKSNMSLFTFDEALINHSKRSTT
;
A
#
# COMPACT_ATOMS: atom_id res chain seq x y z
N MET A 1 26.17 -9.14 17.10
CA MET A 1 25.38 -7.92 16.86
C MET A 1 24.00 -8.30 16.35
N LYS A 2 22.96 -7.73 16.92
CA LYS A 2 21.59 -8.02 16.48
C LYS A 2 21.23 -7.15 15.29
N ASP A 3 20.45 -7.71 14.37
CA ASP A 3 19.86 -6.92 13.30
C ASP A 3 18.95 -5.86 13.91
N PRO A 4 18.87 -4.68 13.29
CA PRO A 4 17.92 -3.66 13.74
C PRO A 4 16.51 -4.22 13.81
N ALA A 5 15.79 -3.91 14.88
CA ALA A 5 14.42 -4.35 15.01
C ALA A 5 13.58 -3.72 13.88
N LYS A 6 12.70 -4.51 13.29
CA LYS A 6 11.76 -4.00 12.30
C LYS A 6 10.65 -3.22 13.03
N ARG A 7 10.18 -2.17 12.42
CA ARG A 7 9.10 -1.35 12.97
C ARG A 7 7.82 -1.55 12.18
N LEU A 8 6.70 -1.35 12.85
CA LEU A 8 5.38 -1.39 12.21
C LEU A 8 4.77 0.01 12.30
N PRO A 9 4.87 0.81 11.24
CA PRO A 9 4.23 2.12 11.26
C PRO A 9 2.70 1.97 11.21
N ASP A 10 2.02 2.82 11.97
CA ASP A 10 0.56 2.85 11.90
C ASP A 10 0.11 3.80 10.79
N THR A 11 -1.18 3.78 10.52
CA THR A 11 -1.77 4.59 9.46
C THR A 11 -1.46 6.07 9.62
N ASN A 12 -1.63 6.60 10.83
CA ASN A 12 -1.43 8.04 11.06
C ASN A 12 0.01 8.46 10.82
N THR A 13 0.98 7.64 11.23
CA THR A 13 2.40 7.94 11.01
C THR A 13 2.72 8.04 9.53
N ILE A 14 2.20 7.10 8.73
CA ILE A 14 2.38 7.12 7.27
C ILE A 14 1.72 8.36 6.67
N LEU A 15 0.48 8.65 7.08
CA LEU A 15 -0.24 9.80 6.54
C LEU A 15 0.42 11.13 6.86
N ARG A 16 0.95 11.30 8.08
CA ARG A 16 1.68 12.53 8.43
C ARG A 16 2.90 12.73 7.54
N TYR A 17 3.59 11.63 7.22
CA TYR A 17 4.73 11.69 6.31
C TYR A 17 4.33 12.03 4.87
N LEU A 18 3.30 11.36 4.37
CA LEU A 18 2.88 11.54 2.97
C LEU A 18 2.19 12.88 2.72
N LEU A 19 1.41 13.38 3.68
CA LEU A 19 0.64 14.61 3.51
C LEU A 19 1.43 15.86 3.85
N GLY A 20 2.31 15.79 4.85
CA GLY A 20 3.09 16.94 5.28
C GLY A 20 2.23 18.10 5.78
N ASP A 21 0.99 17.83 6.20
CA ASP A 21 0.03 18.86 6.60
C ASP A 21 0.20 19.36 8.04
N GLU A 22 0.97 18.63 8.84
CA GLU A 22 1.28 19.03 10.22
C GLU A 22 2.80 19.04 10.38
N PRO A 23 3.45 20.20 10.28
CA PRO A 23 4.92 20.27 10.21
C PRO A 23 5.64 19.54 11.33
N ARG A 24 5.13 19.64 12.54
CA ARG A 24 5.77 19.01 13.71
C ARG A 24 5.75 17.49 13.63
N LEU A 25 4.61 16.94 13.28
CA LEU A 25 4.46 15.48 13.12
C LEU A 25 5.16 14.98 11.87
N TYR A 26 5.12 15.79 10.81
CA TYR A 26 5.86 15.48 9.59
C TYR A 26 7.36 15.34 9.89
N GLU A 27 7.95 16.27 10.63
CA GLU A 27 9.37 16.20 10.95
C GLU A 27 9.73 14.92 11.70
N LYS A 28 8.90 14.54 12.65
CA LYS A 28 9.12 13.30 13.42
C LYS A 28 9.04 12.07 12.53
N ALA A 29 8.02 12.02 11.68
CA ALA A 29 7.84 10.90 10.76
C ALA A 29 8.95 10.86 9.73
N ALA A 30 9.31 12.01 9.16
CA ALA A 30 10.32 12.09 8.13
C ALA A 30 11.70 11.64 8.62
N LYS A 31 12.03 11.90 9.88
CA LYS A 31 13.29 11.43 10.46
C LYS A 31 13.45 9.93 10.29
N ILE A 32 12.40 9.18 10.54
CA ILE A 32 12.43 7.72 10.44
C ILE A 32 12.29 7.28 8.98
N PHE A 33 11.31 7.85 8.26
CA PHE A 33 11.07 7.41 6.88
C PHE A 33 12.22 7.72 5.93
N GLU A 34 13.00 8.78 6.17
CA GLU A 34 14.18 9.02 5.36
C GLU A 34 15.24 7.95 5.59
N LYS A 35 15.32 7.41 6.79
CA LYS A 35 16.20 6.25 7.08
C LYS A 35 15.64 4.98 6.46
N VAL A 36 14.33 4.85 6.40
CA VAL A 36 13.68 3.73 5.69
C VAL A 36 13.98 3.81 4.21
N ARG A 37 13.93 5.02 3.64
CA ARG A 37 14.21 5.21 2.23
C ARG A 37 15.60 4.70 1.85
N THR A 38 16.58 4.90 2.70
CA THR A 38 17.97 4.48 2.43
C THR A 38 18.28 3.06 2.91
N GLY A 39 17.36 2.43 3.64
CA GLY A 39 17.56 1.08 4.17
C GLY A 39 18.22 1.03 5.54
N GLU A 40 18.49 2.18 6.15
CA GLU A 40 19.08 2.26 7.49
C GLU A 40 18.12 1.78 8.56
N GLU A 41 16.83 2.09 8.39
CA GLU A 41 15.75 1.59 9.23
C GLU A 41 14.87 0.65 8.41
N LYS A 42 14.34 -0.39 9.06
CA LYS A 42 13.49 -1.37 8.38
C LYS A 42 12.07 -1.35 8.95
N VAL A 43 11.10 -1.37 8.04
CA VAL A 43 9.68 -1.39 8.41
C VAL A 43 8.94 -2.44 7.59
N VAL A 44 7.83 -2.89 8.15
CA VAL A 44 6.85 -3.70 7.42
C VAL A 44 5.55 -2.91 7.44
N ILE A 45 4.96 -2.70 6.28
CA ILE A 45 3.67 -2.02 6.16
C ILE A 45 2.60 -3.10 6.04
N LEU A 46 1.82 -3.28 7.10
CA LEU A 46 0.78 -4.30 7.09
C LEU A 46 -0.28 -3.97 6.04
N GLU A 47 -0.81 -5.02 5.43
CA GLU A 47 -1.87 -4.88 4.43
C GLU A 47 -3.05 -4.04 4.96
N SER A 48 -3.48 -4.31 6.19
CA SER A 48 -4.57 -3.55 6.82
C SER A 48 -4.26 -2.07 6.95
N VAL A 49 -3.01 -1.73 7.25
CA VAL A 49 -2.57 -0.35 7.35
C VAL A 49 -2.56 0.32 5.97
N LEU A 50 -2.09 -0.41 4.95
CA LEU A 50 -2.10 0.10 3.58
C LEU A 50 -3.53 0.40 3.11
N VAL A 51 -4.46 -0.51 3.37
CA VAL A 51 -5.88 -0.33 3.02
C VAL A 51 -6.44 0.92 3.69
N GLU A 52 -6.16 1.09 4.98
CA GLU A 52 -6.64 2.27 5.71
C GLU A 52 -6.05 3.55 5.14
N CYS A 53 -4.76 3.55 4.80
CA CYS A 53 -4.12 4.71 4.16
C CYS A 53 -4.82 5.07 2.84
N VAL A 54 -5.11 4.08 2.01
CA VAL A 54 -5.82 4.32 0.74
C VAL A 54 -7.17 4.96 1.00
N HIS A 55 -7.94 4.40 1.94
CA HIS A 55 -9.28 4.91 2.23
C HIS A 55 -9.25 6.33 2.78
N VAL A 56 -8.35 6.63 3.71
CA VAL A 56 -8.24 7.96 4.29
C VAL A 56 -7.79 8.97 3.24
N LEU A 57 -6.78 8.63 2.45
CA LEU A 57 -6.30 9.53 1.40
C LEU A 57 -7.39 9.84 0.37
N THR A 58 -8.08 8.82 -0.12
CA THR A 58 -9.05 9.02 -1.21
C THR A 58 -10.40 9.55 -0.73
N LYS A 59 -10.88 9.07 0.42
CA LYS A 59 -12.24 9.42 0.89
C LYS A 59 -12.27 10.62 1.81
N PHE A 60 -11.30 10.77 2.69
CA PHE A 60 -11.26 11.90 3.62
C PHE A 60 -10.54 13.10 3.01
N TYR A 61 -9.32 12.90 2.52
CA TYR A 61 -8.52 13.99 1.95
C TYR A 61 -8.80 14.26 0.48
N LYS A 62 -9.64 13.43 -0.14
CA LYS A 62 -10.03 13.59 -1.55
C LYS A 62 -8.85 13.58 -2.52
N VAL A 63 -7.80 12.85 -2.17
CA VAL A 63 -6.67 12.65 -3.07
C VAL A 63 -7.10 11.71 -4.20
N PRO A 64 -6.85 12.05 -5.46
CA PRO A 64 -7.22 11.18 -6.58
C PRO A 64 -6.56 9.80 -6.46
N LYS A 65 -7.26 8.76 -6.91
CA LYS A 65 -6.76 7.38 -6.84
C LYS A 65 -5.36 7.22 -7.40
N LYS A 66 -5.08 7.83 -8.54
CA LYS A 66 -3.76 7.73 -9.18
C LYS A 66 -2.66 8.33 -8.31
N GLU A 67 -2.95 9.48 -7.70
CA GLU A 67 -1.97 10.15 -6.84
C GLU A 67 -1.75 9.38 -5.55
N ALA A 68 -2.82 8.92 -4.91
CA ALA A 68 -2.72 8.12 -3.69
C ALA A 68 -1.93 6.84 -3.94
N SER A 69 -2.23 6.16 -5.06
CA SER A 69 -1.52 4.94 -5.45
C SER A 69 -0.04 5.20 -5.68
N ALA A 70 0.28 6.29 -6.38
CA ALA A 70 1.67 6.64 -6.68
C ALA A 70 2.47 6.89 -5.41
N LYS A 71 1.90 7.62 -4.46
CA LYS A 71 2.57 7.91 -3.18
C LYS A 71 2.83 6.64 -2.37
N LEU A 72 1.84 5.78 -2.26
CA LEU A 72 1.98 4.54 -1.49
C LEU A 72 2.91 3.55 -2.20
N ARG A 73 2.86 3.49 -3.51
CA ARG A 73 3.73 2.64 -4.30
C ARG A 73 5.19 3.05 -4.13
N GLU A 74 5.46 4.35 -4.18
CA GLU A 74 6.80 4.89 -3.95
C GLU A 74 7.31 4.48 -2.57
N LEU A 75 6.47 4.61 -1.55
CA LEU A 75 6.82 4.22 -0.18
C LEU A 75 7.15 2.73 -0.10
N LEU A 76 6.35 1.87 -0.75
CA LEU A 76 6.60 0.43 -0.75
C LEU A 76 7.95 0.07 -1.38
N HIS A 77 8.48 0.92 -2.25
CA HIS A 77 9.77 0.70 -2.89
C HIS A 77 10.96 1.27 -2.13
N TYR A 78 10.72 1.89 -0.97
CA TYR A 78 11.83 2.31 -0.12
C TYR A 78 12.65 1.08 0.28
N ARG A 79 13.96 1.23 0.31
CA ARG A 79 14.88 0.13 0.63
C ARG A 79 14.57 -0.58 1.93
N GLY A 80 14.17 0.19 2.94
CA GLY A 80 13.87 -0.34 4.26
C GLY A 80 12.50 -0.95 4.42
N VAL A 81 11.64 -0.89 3.41
CA VAL A 81 10.37 -1.59 3.46
C VAL A 81 10.63 -3.04 3.05
N VAL A 82 10.49 -3.94 4.01
CA VAL A 82 10.92 -5.33 3.84
C VAL A 82 9.75 -6.31 3.80
N ASN A 83 8.63 -5.87 3.29
CA ASN A 83 7.44 -6.70 3.12
C ASN A 83 7.68 -7.87 2.19
N ASP A 84 7.31 -9.07 2.60
CA ASP A 84 7.33 -10.25 1.73
C ASP A 84 6.29 -10.12 0.61
N ASP A 85 5.19 -9.41 0.86
CA ASP A 85 4.09 -9.23 -0.08
C ASP A 85 4.18 -7.90 -0.86
N ARG A 86 5.35 -7.29 -0.96
CA ARG A 86 5.51 -6.01 -1.68
C ARG A 86 4.95 -6.08 -3.09
N ASP A 87 5.30 -7.11 -3.84
CA ASP A 87 4.90 -7.19 -5.25
C ASP A 87 3.39 -7.25 -5.43
N GLU A 88 2.70 -8.00 -4.58
CA GLU A 88 1.25 -8.10 -4.62
C GLU A 88 0.60 -6.76 -4.26
N LEU A 89 1.13 -6.08 -3.25
CA LEU A 89 0.60 -4.78 -2.84
C LEU A 89 0.82 -3.72 -3.91
N VAL A 90 1.99 -3.72 -4.55
CA VAL A 90 2.27 -2.80 -5.65
C VAL A 90 1.33 -3.06 -6.83
N GLU A 91 1.13 -4.34 -7.19
CA GLU A 91 0.21 -4.70 -8.28
C GLU A 91 -1.21 -4.25 -7.94
N ALA A 92 -1.64 -4.45 -6.69
CA ALA A 92 -2.96 -4.01 -6.25
C ALA A 92 -3.15 -2.50 -6.40
N LEU A 93 -2.14 -1.72 -6.02
CA LEU A 93 -2.20 -0.27 -6.17
C LEU A 93 -2.25 0.15 -7.63
N ASN A 94 -1.52 -0.53 -8.50
CA ASN A 94 -1.57 -0.27 -9.94
C ASN A 94 -2.97 -0.51 -10.50
N THR A 95 -3.59 -1.62 -10.13
CA THR A 95 -4.95 -1.95 -10.56
C THR A 95 -5.96 -0.93 -10.01
N PHE A 96 -5.83 -0.59 -8.74
CA PHE A 96 -6.72 0.38 -8.09
C PHE A 96 -6.68 1.74 -8.79
N ALA A 97 -5.51 2.18 -9.22
CA ALA A 97 -5.35 3.45 -9.93
C ALA A 97 -6.10 3.47 -11.26
N GLU A 98 -6.23 2.33 -11.92
CA GLU A 98 -6.79 2.24 -13.28
C GLU A 98 -8.25 1.79 -13.34
N LYS A 99 -8.73 1.01 -12.36
CA LYS A 99 -10.07 0.42 -12.39
C LYS A 99 -11.01 1.13 -11.44
N SER A 100 -11.95 1.91 -11.99
CA SER A 100 -12.91 2.66 -11.18
C SER A 100 -13.91 1.78 -10.44
N SER A 101 -14.14 0.57 -10.90
CA SER A 101 -15.13 -0.36 -10.33
C SER A 101 -14.59 -1.23 -9.20
N LEU A 102 -13.30 -1.17 -8.93
CA LEU A 102 -12.67 -2.01 -7.91
C LEU A 102 -12.14 -1.17 -6.76
N ASP A 103 -12.43 -1.64 -5.53
CA ASP A 103 -11.84 -1.07 -4.31
C ASP A 103 -10.46 -1.68 -4.10
N ILE A 104 -9.67 -1.07 -3.22
CA ILE A 104 -8.30 -1.56 -2.94
C ILE A 104 -8.30 -3.00 -2.41
N VAL A 105 -9.27 -3.36 -1.56
CA VAL A 105 -9.36 -4.73 -1.04
C VAL A 105 -9.58 -5.72 -2.17
N ASP A 106 -10.44 -5.39 -3.14
CA ASP A 106 -10.68 -6.23 -4.31
C ASP A 106 -9.38 -6.42 -5.11
N CYS A 107 -8.62 -5.36 -5.27
CA CYS A 107 -7.36 -5.41 -6.01
C CYS A 107 -6.33 -6.28 -5.30
N ILE A 108 -6.28 -6.21 -3.97
CA ILE A 108 -5.38 -7.04 -3.17
C ILE A 108 -5.78 -8.51 -3.29
N LEU A 109 -7.09 -8.81 -3.22
CA LEU A 109 -7.57 -10.18 -3.40
C LEU A 109 -7.12 -10.76 -4.74
N CYS A 110 -7.27 -9.99 -5.81
CA CYS A 110 -6.85 -10.41 -7.15
C CYS A 110 -5.35 -10.66 -7.21
N ALA A 111 -4.55 -9.74 -6.69
CA ALA A 111 -3.09 -9.85 -6.74
C ALA A 111 -2.60 -11.06 -5.94
N LYS A 112 -3.17 -11.27 -4.75
CA LYS A 112 -2.77 -12.39 -3.90
C LYS A 112 -3.21 -13.75 -4.46
N ALA A 113 -4.41 -13.81 -5.02
CA ALA A 113 -4.90 -15.04 -5.64
C ALA A 113 -4.02 -15.43 -6.83
N LYS A 114 -3.69 -14.46 -7.67
CA LYS A 114 -2.83 -14.68 -8.82
C LYS A 114 -1.44 -15.18 -8.40
N LYS A 115 -0.85 -14.53 -7.42
CA LYS A 115 0.49 -14.87 -6.94
C LYS A 115 0.56 -16.28 -6.36
N SER A 116 -0.46 -16.68 -5.63
CA SER A 116 -0.49 -17.98 -4.93
C SER A 116 -1.27 -19.05 -5.70
N ASN A 117 -1.62 -18.76 -6.94
CA ASN A 117 -2.40 -19.68 -7.78
C ASN A 117 -3.69 -20.14 -7.11
N MET A 118 -4.41 -19.18 -6.50
CA MET A 118 -5.70 -19.44 -5.87
C MET A 118 -6.79 -18.80 -6.71
N SER A 119 -7.99 -19.43 -6.70
CA SER A 119 -9.13 -18.84 -7.38
C SER A 119 -9.89 -17.94 -6.40
N LEU A 120 -10.52 -16.90 -6.92
CA LEU A 120 -11.38 -16.05 -6.11
C LEU A 120 -12.74 -16.69 -5.96
N PHE A 121 -13.28 -16.59 -4.76
CA PHE A 121 -14.66 -16.97 -4.49
C PHE A 121 -15.42 -15.68 -4.18
N THR A 122 -16.16 -15.18 -5.16
CA THR A 122 -16.87 -13.91 -5.04
C THR A 122 -18.14 -13.93 -5.90
N PHE A 123 -19.11 -13.13 -5.51
CA PHE A 123 -20.33 -12.91 -6.28
C PHE A 123 -20.32 -11.55 -6.99
N ASP A 124 -19.26 -10.76 -6.80
CA ASP A 124 -19.14 -9.45 -7.41
C ASP A 124 -18.77 -9.56 -8.89
N GLU A 125 -19.62 -9.08 -9.77
CA GLU A 125 -19.43 -9.16 -11.22
C GLU A 125 -18.15 -8.47 -11.69
N ALA A 126 -17.87 -7.29 -11.16
CA ALA A 126 -16.66 -6.55 -11.55
C ALA A 126 -15.40 -7.32 -11.18
N LEU A 127 -15.41 -7.92 -10.00
CA LEU A 127 -14.28 -8.68 -9.50
C LEU A 127 -14.11 -9.99 -10.30
N ILE A 128 -15.19 -10.68 -10.59
CA ILE A 128 -15.18 -11.87 -11.42
C ILE A 128 -14.58 -11.57 -12.81
N ASN A 129 -15.07 -10.51 -13.43
CA ASN A 129 -14.61 -10.13 -14.78
C ASN A 129 -13.13 -9.76 -14.80
N HIS A 130 -12.67 -9.02 -13.77
CA HIS A 130 -11.27 -8.65 -13.70
C HIS A 130 -10.38 -9.88 -13.50
N SER A 131 -10.75 -10.79 -12.63
CA SER A 131 -9.95 -11.98 -12.35
C SER A 131 -9.84 -12.89 -13.57
N LYS A 132 -10.88 -12.98 -14.38
CA LYS A 132 -10.85 -13.75 -15.63
C LYS A 132 -9.86 -13.17 -16.62
N ARG A 133 -9.81 -11.85 -16.75
CA ARG A 133 -8.89 -11.17 -17.65
C ARG A 133 -7.44 -11.36 -17.23
N SER A 134 -7.18 -11.38 -15.93
CA SER A 134 -5.81 -11.49 -15.43
C SER A 134 -5.26 -12.90 -15.48
N THR A 135 -6.10 -13.93 -15.71
CA THR A 135 -5.65 -15.31 -15.81
C THR A 135 -5.36 -15.75 -17.25
N THR A 136 -5.63 -14.92 -18.21
CA THR A 136 -5.28 -15.19 -19.61
C THR A 136 -3.91 -14.58 -19.99
#